data_b90345b753c79b3aacaf3bc9fbca89a5
#
_entry.id   b90345b753c79b3aacaf3bc9fbca89a5
#
_cell.length_a   1.000
_cell.length_b   1.000
_cell.length_c   1.000
_cell.angle_alpha   90.00
_cell.angle_beta   90.00
_cell.angle_gamma   90.00
#
_symmetry.space_group_name_H-M   'P 1'
#
loop_
_entity.id
_entity.type
_entity.pdbx_description
1 polymer ?
#
loop_
_entity_poly.entity_id
_entity_poly.type
_entity_poly.pdbx_seq_one_letter_code
_entity_poly.pdbx_strand_id
1 'polypeptide(L)'
;MSNRTHCKLAIGLTADIKGGGRASYEVLKFDGVEREVLYDSGDCQLLPKYLYPIKTNVNVLDLTEGEGRNNALFSYILPLQQNEFTIDECRDCIRVINDFVLKDPLSEDELSTVIRDGAFNKPTFFNSKGTFFFDKFAHYLKQVENIIKINGKLYIYRDGIYESGDSQIEAAMIKHIPALG
;
A
#
# COMPACT_ATOMS: atom_id res chain seq x y z
N MET A 1 -8.70 -15.85 -2.33
CA MET A 1 -7.42 -15.42 -2.95
C MET A 1 -7.49 -15.71 -4.45
N SER A 2 -7.17 -14.73 -5.29
CA SER A 2 -7.15 -14.90 -6.74
C SER A 2 -5.95 -15.77 -7.12
N ASN A 3 -6.17 -16.85 -7.88
CA ASN A 3 -5.11 -17.70 -8.46
C ASN A 3 -4.31 -16.94 -9.54
N ARG A 4 -3.66 -15.85 -9.17
CA ARG A 4 -2.75 -15.15 -10.08
C ARG A 4 -1.40 -15.83 -10.02
N THR A 5 -1.07 -16.57 -11.06
CA THR A 5 0.22 -17.24 -11.19
C THR A 5 1.38 -16.26 -11.41
N HIS A 6 1.09 -15.05 -11.90
CA HIS A 6 2.09 -14.02 -12.17
C HIS A 6 1.62 -12.69 -11.58
N CYS A 7 2.35 -12.16 -10.62
CA CYS A 7 1.98 -10.94 -9.90
C CYS A 7 3.19 -10.08 -9.55
N LYS A 8 2.96 -8.77 -9.41
CA LYS A 8 3.94 -7.84 -8.87
C LYS A 8 3.84 -7.85 -7.35
N LEU A 9 4.95 -8.12 -6.68
CA LEU A 9 5.07 -8.06 -5.23
C LEU A 9 5.24 -6.61 -4.76
N ALA A 10 4.96 -6.36 -3.47
CA ALA A 10 5.10 -5.04 -2.87
C ALA A 10 6.53 -4.48 -2.94
N ILE A 11 7.55 -5.31 -3.03
CA ILE A 11 8.94 -4.90 -3.27
C ILE A 11 9.25 -4.59 -4.75
N GLY A 12 8.26 -4.55 -5.63
CA GLY A 12 8.44 -4.24 -7.05
C GLY A 12 8.81 -5.43 -7.94
N LEU A 13 9.31 -6.53 -7.38
CA LEU A 13 9.65 -7.73 -8.12
C LEU A 13 8.40 -8.46 -8.65
N THR A 14 8.57 -9.19 -9.74
CA THR A 14 7.51 -10.05 -10.28
C THR A 14 7.76 -11.49 -9.86
N ALA A 15 6.72 -12.18 -9.39
CA ALA A 15 6.79 -13.56 -8.95
C ALA A 15 5.56 -14.37 -9.37
N ASP A 16 5.78 -15.67 -9.50
CA ASP A 16 4.71 -16.65 -9.62
C ASP A 16 4.34 -17.17 -8.23
N ILE A 17 3.08 -16.97 -7.85
CA ILE A 17 2.57 -17.48 -6.58
C ILE A 17 1.83 -18.80 -6.83
N LYS A 18 2.31 -19.86 -6.20
CA LYS A 18 1.70 -21.20 -6.22
C LYS A 18 0.79 -21.36 -5.01
N GLY A 19 -0.50 -21.09 -5.20
CA GLY A 19 -1.49 -21.06 -4.12
C GLY A 19 -2.31 -22.34 -3.91
N GLY A 20 -1.81 -23.50 -4.33
CA GLY A 20 -2.49 -24.78 -4.11
C GLY A 20 -3.74 -25.03 -4.97
N GLY A 21 -3.98 -24.25 -6.03
CA GLY A 21 -5.06 -24.48 -7.00
C GLY A 21 -4.77 -25.69 -7.91
N ARG A 22 -5.83 -26.17 -8.62
CA ARG A 22 -5.74 -27.37 -9.50
C ARG A 22 -4.64 -27.30 -10.58
N ALA A 23 -4.23 -26.10 -10.99
CA ALA A 23 -3.16 -25.88 -11.97
C ALA A 23 -1.84 -25.44 -11.31
N SER A 24 -1.74 -25.51 -9.99
CA SER A 24 -0.53 -25.10 -9.24
C SER A 24 0.30 -26.34 -8.95
N TYR A 25 1.49 -26.41 -9.54
CA TYR A 25 2.44 -27.48 -9.28
C TYR A 25 3.85 -26.93 -9.19
N GLU A 26 4.69 -27.64 -8.48
CA GLU A 26 6.14 -27.41 -8.42
C GLU A 26 6.88 -28.66 -8.86
N VAL A 27 7.98 -28.48 -9.59
CA VAL A 27 8.82 -29.58 -10.04
C VAL A 27 9.82 -29.91 -8.92
N LEU A 28 9.60 -31.02 -8.24
CA LEU A 28 10.49 -31.51 -7.18
C LEU A 28 11.60 -32.41 -7.73
N LYS A 29 11.38 -33.01 -8.92
CA LYS A 29 12.35 -33.91 -9.58
C LYS A 29 12.40 -33.60 -11.06
N PHE A 30 13.59 -33.42 -11.58
CA PHE A 30 13.84 -33.19 -13.01
C PHE A 30 14.84 -34.19 -13.53
N ASP A 31 14.50 -34.88 -14.62
CA ASP A 31 15.34 -35.92 -15.26
C ASP A 31 15.90 -36.97 -14.29
N GLY A 32 15.03 -37.41 -13.37
CA GLY A 32 15.39 -38.39 -12.35
C GLY A 32 16.17 -37.85 -11.15
N VAL A 33 16.59 -36.61 -11.18
CA VAL A 33 17.33 -35.95 -10.10
C VAL A 33 16.37 -35.13 -9.25
N GLU A 34 16.35 -35.32 -7.93
CA GLU A 34 15.60 -34.51 -6.97
C GLU A 34 16.26 -33.15 -6.81
N ARG A 35 15.43 -32.10 -6.65
CA ARG A 35 15.92 -30.76 -6.29
C ARG A 35 16.47 -30.77 -4.87
N GLU A 36 17.60 -30.16 -4.69
CA GLU A 36 18.19 -29.94 -3.37
C GLU A 36 17.32 -28.95 -2.56
N VAL A 37 17.01 -29.30 -1.33
CA VAL A 37 16.40 -28.41 -0.36
C VAL A 37 17.52 -27.65 0.34
N LEU A 38 17.70 -26.37 -0.02
CA LEU A 38 18.77 -25.54 0.56
C LEU A 38 18.45 -25.08 1.98
N TYR A 39 17.18 -24.93 2.29
CA TYR A 39 16.71 -24.49 3.60
C TYR A 39 15.29 -25.00 3.86
N ASP A 40 15.07 -25.56 5.02
CA ASP A 40 13.76 -25.94 5.54
C ASP A 40 13.73 -25.64 7.04
N SER A 41 12.89 -24.69 7.46
CA SER A 41 12.69 -24.37 8.88
C SER A 41 11.81 -25.39 9.61
N GLY A 42 11.14 -26.28 8.88
CA GLY A 42 10.13 -27.20 9.41
C GLY A 42 8.81 -26.56 9.78
N ASP A 43 8.72 -25.22 9.78
CA ASP A 43 7.55 -24.47 10.18
C ASP A 43 7.05 -23.55 9.06
N CYS A 44 5.72 -23.44 8.91
CA CYS A 44 5.10 -22.45 8.05
C CYS A 44 5.05 -21.11 8.76
N GLN A 45 5.78 -20.13 8.26
CA GLN A 45 5.74 -18.76 8.77
C GLN A 45 4.76 -17.90 7.98
N LEU A 46 4.25 -16.84 8.60
CA LEU A 46 3.48 -15.82 7.88
C LEU A 46 4.37 -15.14 6.85
N LEU A 47 3.86 -15.05 5.62
CA LEU A 47 4.55 -14.33 4.56
C LEU A 47 4.70 -12.85 4.96
N PRO A 48 5.91 -12.27 4.94
CA PRO A 48 6.10 -10.85 5.19
C PRO A 48 5.29 -10.00 4.21
N LYS A 49 4.72 -8.90 4.70
CA LYS A 49 3.79 -8.09 3.89
C LYS A 49 4.44 -7.46 2.66
N TYR A 50 5.73 -7.17 2.70
CA TYR A 50 6.48 -6.68 1.54
C TYR A 50 6.59 -7.70 0.37
N LEU A 51 6.27 -8.99 0.63
CA LEU A 51 6.13 -10.03 -0.41
C LEU A 51 4.68 -10.23 -0.86
N TYR A 52 3.73 -9.45 -0.37
CA TYR A 52 2.33 -9.56 -0.82
C TYR A 52 2.18 -9.02 -2.25
N PRO A 53 1.29 -9.64 -3.05
CA PRO A 53 0.98 -9.14 -4.38
C PRO A 53 0.21 -7.82 -4.28
N ILE A 54 0.65 -6.83 -5.03
CA ILE A 54 -0.01 -5.52 -5.12
C ILE A 54 -0.35 -5.14 -6.57
N LYS A 55 -1.22 -4.16 -6.72
CA LYS A 55 -1.49 -3.51 -7.99
C LYS A 55 -0.81 -2.15 -8.00
N THR A 56 0.14 -1.95 -8.88
CA THR A 56 0.82 -0.68 -9.06
C THR A 56 1.33 -0.51 -10.49
N ASN A 57 1.32 0.72 -10.98
CA ASN A 57 1.95 1.12 -12.24
C ASN A 57 3.32 1.78 -12.00
N VAL A 58 3.67 2.08 -10.75
CA VAL A 58 4.97 2.65 -10.42
C VAL A 58 6.03 1.57 -10.55
N ASN A 59 7.11 1.88 -11.26
CA ASN A 59 8.27 1.01 -11.35
C ASN A 59 9.38 1.52 -10.43
N VAL A 60 9.96 0.61 -9.66
CA VAL A 60 11.10 0.87 -8.77
C VAL A 60 12.32 0.02 -9.13
N LEU A 61 12.20 -0.79 -10.20
CA LEU A 61 13.28 -1.65 -10.66
C LEU A 61 14.21 -0.87 -11.59
N ASP A 62 15.47 -1.29 -11.64
CA ASP A 62 16.50 -0.82 -12.58
C ASP A 62 16.80 0.69 -12.54
N LEU A 63 16.46 1.37 -11.45
CA LEU A 63 16.77 2.77 -11.26
C LEU A 63 18.21 2.94 -10.79
N THR A 64 18.97 3.82 -11.47
CA THR A 64 20.34 4.18 -11.15
C THR A 64 20.43 5.63 -10.65
N GLU A 65 21.63 6.04 -10.22
CA GLU A 65 21.87 7.41 -9.80
C GLU A 65 21.50 8.40 -10.93
N GLY A 66 20.81 9.50 -10.55
CA GLY A 66 20.32 10.49 -11.51
C GLY A 66 18.97 10.18 -12.16
N GLU A 67 18.43 8.96 -12.03
CA GLU A 67 17.15 8.54 -12.64
C GLU A 67 15.92 8.78 -11.73
N GLY A 68 16.08 9.59 -10.69
CA GLY A 68 14.96 9.99 -9.84
C GLY A 68 14.51 8.92 -8.82
N ARG A 69 15.44 8.12 -8.29
CA ARG A 69 15.20 7.09 -7.26
C ARG A 69 14.35 7.60 -6.10
N ASN A 70 14.69 8.79 -5.56
CA ASN A 70 13.96 9.42 -4.46
C ASN A 70 12.49 9.64 -4.82
N ASN A 71 12.22 10.17 -6.01
CA ASN A 71 10.88 10.43 -6.50
C ASN A 71 10.11 9.13 -6.76
N ALA A 72 10.79 8.11 -7.28
CA ALA A 72 10.17 6.81 -7.52
C ALA A 72 9.76 6.13 -6.21
N LEU A 73 10.65 6.07 -5.22
CA LEU A 73 10.35 5.52 -3.90
C LEU A 73 9.27 6.34 -3.18
N PHE A 74 9.33 7.67 -3.23
CA PHE A 74 8.30 8.53 -2.66
C PHE A 74 6.93 8.28 -3.33
N SER A 75 6.90 8.17 -4.66
CA SER A 75 5.69 7.87 -5.41
C SER A 75 5.17 6.46 -5.15
N TYR A 76 6.04 5.54 -4.71
CA TYR A 76 5.67 4.16 -4.40
C TYR A 76 4.93 4.02 -3.07
N ILE A 77 5.04 4.98 -2.16
CA ILE A 77 4.28 5.03 -0.91
C ILE A 77 2.77 4.96 -1.18
N LEU A 78 2.30 5.72 -2.15
CA LEU A 78 0.88 5.78 -2.49
C LEU A 78 0.29 4.42 -2.90
N PRO A 79 0.87 3.66 -3.86
CA PRO A 79 0.44 2.30 -4.15
C PRO A 79 0.43 1.37 -2.95
N LEU A 80 1.42 1.44 -2.05
CA LEU A 80 1.44 0.61 -0.85
C LEU A 80 0.24 0.93 0.05
N GLN A 81 -0.02 2.20 0.34
CA GLN A 81 -1.18 2.63 1.13
C GLN A 81 -2.51 2.24 0.46
N GLN A 82 -2.61 2.31 -0.87
CA GLN A 82 -3.79 1.87 -1.63
C GLN A 82 -4.02 0.35 -1.54
N ASN A 83 -2.99 -0.43 -1.24
CA ASN A 83 -3.06 -1.86 -0.99
C ASN A 83 -3.08 -2.20 0.51
N GLU A 84 -3.52 -1.25 1.36
CA GLU A 84 -3.79 -1.44 2.79
C GLU A 84 -2.54 -1.71 3.64
N PHE A 85 -1.40 -1.19 3.22
CA PHE A 85 -0.21 -1.17 4.05
C PHE A 85 -0.32 -0.05 5.09
N THR A 86 0.01 -0.36 6.34
CA THR A 86 0.20 0.65 7.38
C THR A 86 1.44 1.50 7.10
N ILE A 87 1.59 2.61 7.82
CA ILE A 87 2.76 3.48 7.67
C ILE A 87 4.06 2.72 7.92
N ASP A 88 4.11 1.91 8.98
CA ASP A 88 5.30 1.13 9.32
C ASP A 88 5.60 0.05 8.28
N GLU A 89 4.58 -0.66 7.81
CA GLU A 89 4.73 -1.63 6.72
C GLU A 89 5.17 -0.97 5.39
N CYS A 90 4.73 0.26 5.11
CA CYS A 90 5.24 1.03 3.98
C CYS A 90 6.72 1.36 4.15
N ARG A 91 7.13 1.81 5.35
CA ARG A 91 8.54 2.11 5.66
C ARG A 91 9.42 0.88 5.50
N ASP A 92 9.00 -0.25 6.06
CA ASP A 92 9.72 -1.51 5.94
C ASP A 92 9.85 -1.93 4.47
N CYS A 93 8.77 -1.83 3.70
CA CYS A 93 8.77 -2.15 2.29
C CYS A 93 9.73 -1.25 1.49
N ILE A 94 9.72 0.07 1.73
CA ILE A 94 10.61 1.02 1.05
C ILE A 94 12.07 0.77 1.45
N ARG A 95 12.38 0.43 2.71
CA ARG A 95 13.73 0.03 3.14
C ARG A 95 14.20 -1.23 2.42
N VAL A 96 13.37 -2.26 2.37
CA VAL A 96 13.70 -3.51 1.65
C VAL A 96 13.95 -3.24 0.15
N ILE A 97 13.14 -2.36 -0.48
CA ILE A 97 13.37 -1.98 -1.88
C ILE A 97 14.72 -1.27 -2.01
N ASN A 98 15.02 -0.32 -1.13
CA ASN A 98 16.28 0.42 -1.15
C ASN A 98 17.48 -0.50 -1.04
N ASP A 99 17.46 -1.41 -0.06
CA ASP A 99 18.63 -2.18 0.34
C ASP A 99 18.89 -3.41 -0.54
N PHE A 100 17.83 -3.96 -1.15
CA PHE A 100 17.92 -5.26 -1.85
C PHE A 100 17.43 -5.24 -3.29
N VAL A 101 16.73 -4.19 -3.74
CA VAL A 101 16.12 -4.15 -5.07
C VAL A 101 16.77 -3.07 -5.95
N LEU A 102 17.07 -1.90 -5.39
CA LEU A 102 17.79 -0.86 -6.12
C LEU A 102 19.24 -1.29 -6.38
N LYS A 103 19.73 -1.03 -7.59
CA LYS A 103 21.15 -1.25 -7.93
C LYS A 103 22.07 -0.28 -7.16
N ASP A 104 21.63 0.96 -7.06
CA ASP A 104 22.32 2.03 -6.35
C ASP A 104 21.40 2.52 -5.22
N PRO A 105 21.50 1.98 -4.01
CA PRO A 105 20.65 2.38 -2.90
C PRO A 105 20.84 3.85 -2.52
N LEU A 106 19.78 4.47 -2.00
CA LEU A 106 19.85 5.79 -1.39
C LEU A 106 20.67 5.72 -0.10
N SER A 107 21.37 6.82 0.22
CA SER A 107 21.94 6.99 1.55
C SER A 107 20.84 7.04 2.63
N GLU A 108 21.20 6.79 3.89
CA GLU A 108 20.24 6.83 4.99
C GLU A 108 19.58 8.21 5.15
N ASP A 109 20.31 9.30 4.90
CA ASP A 109 19.78 10.66 4.95
C ASP A 109 18.72 10.91 3.86
N GLU A 110 18.98 10.45 2.64
CA GLU A 110 18.03 10.54 1.52
C GLU A 110 16.80 9.67 1.79
N LEU A 111 17.03 8.43 2.23
CA LEU A 111 15.95 7.49 2.55
C LEU A 111 15.06 8.02 3.66
N SER A 112 15.65 8.57 4.73
CA SER A 112 14.90 9.18 5.85
C SER A 112 14.01 10.33 5.38
N THR A 113 14.44 11.08 4.37
CA THR A 113 13.65 12.14 3.74
C THR A 113 12.45 11.56 2.97
N VAL A 114 12.64 10.45 2.26
CA VAL A 114 11.57 9.77 1.52
C VAL A 114 10.50 9.23 2.47
N ILE A 115 10.90 8.56 3.57
CA ILE A 115 10.00 7.88 4.51
C ILE A 115 9.64 8.71 5.76
N ARG A 116 9.82 10.04 5.72
CA ARG A 116 9.42 10.95 6.80
C ARG A 116 7.91 10.88 7.07
N ASP A 117 7.47 11.22 8.27
CA ASP A 117 6.05 11.17 8.66
C ASP A 117 5.14 11.92 7.68
N GLY A 118 5.55 13.11 7.24
CA GLY A 118 4.79 13.90 6.28
C GLY A 118 4.59 13.25 4.90
N ALA A 119 5.37 12.24 4.55
CA ALA A 119 5.22 11.52 3.29
C ALA A 119 3.94 10.64 3.27
N PHE A 120 3.45 10.24 4.43
CA PHE A 120 2.29 9.36 4.61
C PHE A 120 1.01 10.09 4.98
N ASN A 121 1.06 11.40 5.21
CA ASN A 121 -0.06 12.19 5.72
C ASN A 121 -1.11 12.56 4.66
N LYS A 122 -0.95 12.14 3.41
CA LYS A 122 -1.96 12.34 2.38
C LYS A 122 -2.92 11.16 2.37
N PRO A 123 -4.18 11.33 2.80
CA PRO A 123 -5.18 10.28 2.66
C PRO A 123 -5.39 9.98 1.18
N THR A 124 -5.28 8.70 0.80
CA THR A 124 -5.38 8.27 -0.59
C THR A 124 -6.81 7.87 -0.90
N PHE A 125 -7.58 8.81 -1.44
CA PHE A 125 -8.99 8.60 -1.78
C PHE A 125 -9.21 8.24 -3.26
N PHE A 126 -8.14 8.10 -4.04
CA PHE A 126 -8.21 7.69 -5.43
C PHE A 126 -7.33 6.47 -5.69
N ASN A 127 -7.74 5.61 -6.61
CA ASN A 127 -6.88 4.55 -7.12
C ASN A 127 -5.95 5.08 -8.23
N SER A 128 -5.03 4.22 -8.70
CA SER A 128 -4.11 4.55 -9.80
C SER A 128 -4.79 4.92 -11.12
N LYS A 129 -6.11 4.68 -11.26
CA LYS A 129 -6.93 5.04 -12.43
C LYS A 129 -7.77 6.29 -12.20
N GLY A 130 -7.61 6.98 -11.08
CA GLY A 130 -8.39 8.16 -10.73
C GLY A 130 -9.80 7.87 -10.22
N THR A 131 -10.14 6.62 -9.87
CA THR A 131 -11.45 6.29 -9.30
C THR A 131 -11.47 6.68 -7.82
N PHE A 132 -12.46 7.44 -7.40
CA PHE A 132 -12.63 7.89 -6.03
C PHE A 132 -13.17 6.78 -5.12
N PHE A 133 -12.58 6.63 -3.94
CA PHE A 133 -12.99 5.68 -2.91
C PHE A 133 -13.94 6.35 -1.91
N PHE A 134 -15.22 6.35 -2.21
CA PHE A 134 -16.26 6.95 -1.36
C PHE A 134 -16.23 6.43 0.08
N ASP A 135 -16.10 5.12 0.26
CA ASP A 135 -16.11 4.49 1.59
C ASP A 135 -14.91 4.92 2.43
N LYS A 136 -13.71 4.99 1.84
CA LYS A 136 -12.50 5.46 2.53
C LYS A 136 -12.64 6.94 2.94
N PHE A 137 -13.16 7.77 2.05
CA PHE A 137 -13.38 9.18 2.33
C PHE A 137 -14.45 9.40 3.42
N ALA A 138 -15.55 8.67 3.35
CA ALA A 138 -16.60 8.71 4.37
C ALA A 138 -16.07 8.28 5.75
N HIS A 139 -15.25 7.22 5.78
CA HIS A 139 -14.62 6.76 7.02
C HIS A 139 -13.65 7.81 7.60
N TYR A 140 -12.83 8.40 6.75
CA TYR A 140 -11.94 9.51 7.13
C TYR A 140 -12.72 10.70 7.69
N LEU A 141 -13.74 11.18 6.96
CA LEU A 141 -14.59 12.29 7.43
C LEU A 141 -15.22 12.00 8.78
N LYS A 142 -15.72 10.77 8.96
CA LYS A 142 -16.31 10.36 10.23
C LYS A 142 -15.32 10.47 11.40
N GLN A 143 -14.04 10.19 11.15
CA GLN A 143 -13.00 10.27 12.18
C GLN A 143 -12.58 11.70 12.48
N VAL A 144 -12.35 12.53 11.44
CA VAL A 144 -11.81 13.89 11.62
C VAL A 144 -12.85 14.93 11.99
N GLU A 145 -14.11 14.72 11.60
CA GLU A 145 -15.20 15.68 11.84
C GLU A 145 -16.22 15.18 12.89
N ASN A 146 -15.95 14.05 13.55
CA ASN A 146 -16.83 13.47 14.57
C ASN A 146 -18.29 13.37 14.11
N ILE A 147 -18.51 12.65 13.00
CA ILE A 147 -19.84 12.46 12.41
C ILE A 147 -20.49 11.19 13.00
N ILE A 148 -21.73 11.32 13.44
CA ILE A 148 -22.56 10.19 13.91
C ILE A 148 -23.83 10.09 13.11
N LYS A 149 -24.48 8.91 13.15
CA LYS A 149 -25.78 8.67 12.52
C LYS A 149 -26.80 8.28 13.59
N ILE A 150 -27.90 9.03 13.68
CA ILE A 150 -29.00 8.79 14.61
C ILE A 150 -30.31 8.78 13.80
N ASN A 151 -31.10 7.71 13.91
CA ASN A 151 -32.39 7.57 13.21
C ASN A 151 -32.32 7.90 11.69
N GLY A 152 -31.23 7.46 11.03
CA GLY A 152 -31.06 7.68 9.60
C GLY A 152 -30.50 9.05 9.20
N LYS A 153 -30.42 10.02 10.11
CA LYS A 153 -29.86 11.36 9.87
C LYS A 153 -28.41 11.44 10.34
N LEU A 154 -27.60 12.21 9.62
CA LEU A 154 -26.20 12.49 9.98
C LEU A 154 -26.15 13.73 10.84
N TYR A 155 -25.27 13.69 11.84
CA TYR A 155 -24.97 14.79 12.75
C TYR A 155 -23.46 14.98 12.81
N ILE A 156 -23.02 16.23 12.84
CA ILE A 156 -21.63 16.62 12.99
C ILE A 156 -21.42 17.35 14.31
N TYR A 157 -20.34 17.06 15.02
CA TYR A 157 -20.01 17.72 16.28
C TYR A 157 -19.37 19.09 16.00
N ARG A 158 -19.97 20.15 16.57
CA ARG A 158 -19.49 21.52 16.50
C ARG A 158 -19.74 22.22 17.86
N ASP A 159 -18.72 22.86 18.38
CA ASP A 159 -18.82 23.75 19.57
C ASP A 159 -19.59 23.15 20.75
N GLY A 160 -19.44 21.87 21.03
CA GLY A 160 -20.06 21.21 22.17
C GLY A 160 -21.39 20.52 21.87
N ILE A 161 -21.96 20.65 20.67
CA ILE A 161 -23.24 20.06 20.28
C ILE A 161 -23.16 19.30 18.98
N TYR A 162 -24.11 18.39 18.76
CA TYR A 162 -24.30 17.72 17.48
C TYR A 162 -25.36 18.44 16.65
N GLU A 163 -24.95 19.00 15.54
CA GLU A 163 -25.83 19.67 14.58
C GLU A 163 -26.23 18.72 13.45
N SER A 164 -27.52 18.77 13.07
CA SER A 164 -28.02 17.99 11.93
C SER A 164 -28.14 18.86 10.71
N GLY A 165 -27.81 18.31 9.55
CA GLY A 165 -28.07 18.95 8.26
C GLY A 165 -27.11 18.53 7.18
N ASP A 166 -27.64 18.28 5.98
CA ASP A 166 -26.85 17.88 4.83
C ASP A 166 -25.83 18.98 4.44
N SER A 167 -26.22 20.25 4.58
CA SER A 167 -25.35 21.40 4.32
C SER A 167 -24.10 21.46 5.21
N GLN A 168 -24.20 21.00 6.46
CA GLN A 168 -23.06 20.93 7.39
C GLN A 168 -22.09 19.82 6.97
N ILE A 169 -22.63 18.70 6.53
CA ILE A 169 -21.84 17.57 6.00
C ILE A 169 -21.17 17.97 4.69
N GLU A 170 -21.89 18.63 3.77
CA GLU A 170 -21.33 19.14 2.52
C GLU A 170 -20.20 20.14 2.76
N ALA A 171 -20.37 21.07 3.69
CA ALA A 171 -19.32 22.02 4.07
C ALA A 171 -18.07 21.30 4.63
N ALA A 172 -18.27 20.26 5.46
CA ALA A 172 -17.17 19.44 5.94
C ALA A 172 -16.47 18.71 4.79
N MET A 173 -17.21 18.14 3.85
CA MET A 173 -16.64 17.50 2.66
C MET A 173 -15.80 18.49 1.83
N ILE A 174 -16.33 19.66 1.54
CA ILE A 174 -15.66 20.72 0.76
C ILE A 174 -14.36 21.16 1.45
N LYS A 175 -14.37 21.31 2.77
CA LYS A 175 -13.18 21.66 3.57
C LYS A 175 -12.02 20.66 3.35
N HIS A 176 -12.34 19.37 3.14
CA HIS A 176 -11.35 18.33 2.97
C HIS A 176 -11.01 18.01 1.51
N ILE A 177 -11.66 18.63 0.51
CA ILE A 177 -11.32 18.47 -0.92
C ILE A 177 -9.85 18.79 -1.22
N PRO A 178 -9.21 19.84 -0.67
CA PRO A 178 -7.80 20.13 -0.92
C PRO A 178 -6.86 19.01 -0.45
N ALA A 179 -7.29 18.17 0.48
CA ALA A 179 -6.53 16.99 0.92
C ALA A 179 -6.62 15.82 -0.06
N LEU A 180 -7.47 15.92 -1.10
CA LEU A 180 -7.69 14.87 -2.10
C LEU A 180 -6.68 14.92 -3.25
N GLY A 181 -5.92 16.02 -3.42
CA GLY A 181 -5.01 16.28 -4.54
C GLY A 181 -3.54 16.07 -4.23
#